data_c5f908b02a6ea162a9a7bab490f431eb
#
_entry.id   c5f908b02a6ea162a9a7bab490f431eb
#
_cell.length_a   1.000
_cell.length_b   1.000
_cell.length_c   1.000
_cell.angle_alpha   90.00
_cell.angle_beta   90.00
_cell.angle_gamma   90.00
#
_symmetry.space_group_name_H-M   'P 1'
#
loop_
_entity.id
_entity.type
_entity.pdbx_description
1 polymer ?
#
loop_
_entity_poly.entity_id
_entity_poly.type
_entity_poly.pdbx_seq_one_letter_code
_entity_poly.pdbx_strand_id
1 'polypeptide(L)'
;MTSQFEEIGRRLKAYRMGRDLTADAIADELGISRAAVYRIETGGVVKIETLERLANVLNTTVASLLGAGVEYYANPISYFERMRQVEGEADQVVAHFPPLSYLLTSDAFPKYLKRTLLESLPPHISAKSAEQEIDTIISILDERKQASQRRRLSVVNFVNLLEIERWLKLGIVGRFDLSGTELGERRKAARLEVEHLITLIESEPMGIQIGLIEEVLPNTAFQLFRTADKTYLGVSPFRLGGDLPNIRSGVAMMTADIEPVRLYETLVENLWRRARKGREAATLLHTVLDRSGIAATARSTKRRSSRTA
;
A
#
# COMPACT_ATOMS: atom_id res chain seq x y z
N MET A 1 -24.45 -7.24 -1.50
CA MET A 1 -24.05 -6.89 -2.90
C MET A 1 -24.03 -5.39 -3.04
N THR A 2 -22.88 -4.81 -3.28
CA THR A 2 -22.74 -3.39 -3.58
C THR A 2 -23.33 -3.10 -4.94
N SER A 3 -24.15 -2.06 -5.08
CA SER A 3 -24.74 -1.74 -6.38
C SER A 3 -23.69 -1.21 -7.36
N GLN A 4 -23.91 -1.38 -8.67
CA GLN A 4 -23.02 -0.85 -9.71
C GLN A 4 -22.85 0.67 -9.58
N PHE A 5 -23.87 1.39 -9.16
CA PHE A 5 -23.81 2.84 -8.94
C PHE A 5 -22.95 3.22 -7.73
N GLU A 6 -22.95 2.43 -6.66
CA GLU A 6 -22.05 2.62 -5.53
C GLU A 6 -20.60 2.43 -5.94
N GLU A 7 -20.30 1.45 -6.79
CA GLU A 7 -18.97 1.23 -7.34
C GLU A 7 -18.49 2.42 -8.20
N ILE A 8 -19.36 2.98 -9.04
CA ILE A 8 -19.08 4.19 -9.82
C ILE A 8 -18.79 5.36 -8.86
N GLY A 9 -19.61 5.55 -7.84
CA GLY A 9 -19.43 6.61 -6.85
C GLY A 9 -18.11 6.51 -6.09
N ARG A 10 -17.68 5.31 -5.71
CA ARG A 10 -16.40 5.06 -5.06
C ARG A 10 -15.21 5.41 -5.96
N ARG A 11 -15.25 5.01 -7.24
CA ARG A 11 -14.19 5.38 -8.20
C ARG A 11 -14.13 6.88 -8.39
N LEU A 12 -15.28 7.53 -8.55
CA LEU A 12 -15.37 8.98 -8.65
C LEU A 12 -14.71 9.66 -7.45
N LYS A 13 -15.02 9.24 -6.23
CA LYS A 13 -14.41 9.75 -5.01
C LYS A 13 -12.89 9.57 -5.00
N ALA A 14 -12.39 8.39 -5.40
CA ALA A 14 -10.96 8.13 -5.47
C ALA A 14 -10.25 9.06 -6.46
N TYR A 15 -10.79 9.25 -7.66
CA TYR A 15 -10.23 10.18 -8.64
C TYR A 15 -10.28 11.63 -8.16
N ARG A 16 -11.39 12.05 -7.52
CA ARG A 16 -11.53 13.40 -6.95
C ARG A 16 -10.45 13.68 -5.89
N MET A 17 -10.27 12.76 -4.94
CA MET A 17 -9.26 12.89 -3.90
C MET A 17 -7.84 13.01 -4.48
N GLY A 18 -7.53 12.23 -5.50
CA GLY A 18 -6.23 12.28 -6.17
C GLY A 18 -5.98 13.57 -6.95
N ARG A 19 -7.01 14.35 -7.25
CA ARG A 19 -6.88 15.67 -7.87
C ARG A 19 -6.97 16.82 -6.87
N ASP A 20 -7.02 16.51 -5.57
CA ASP A 20 -7.21 17.49 -4.49
C ASP A 20 -8.45 18.39 -4.71
N LEU A 21 -9.49 17.82 -5.34
CA LEU A 21 -10.74 18.54 -5.60
C LEU A 21 -11.73 18.33 -4.44
N THR A 22 -12.36 19.42 -4.00
CA THR A 22 -13.50 19.34 -3.08
C THR A 22 -14.77 18.97 -3.84
N ALA A 23 -15.79 18.49 -3.13
CA ALA A 23 -17.10 18.27 -3.74
C ALA A 23 -17.75 19.58 -4.24
N ASP A 24 -17.43 20.70 -3.59
CA ASP A 24 -17.85 22.03 -4.03
C ASP A 24 -17.21 22.40 -5.37
N ALA A 25 -15.90 22.21 -5.53
CA ALA A 25 -15.21 22.49 -6.78
C ALA A 25 -15.79 21.68 -7.97
N ILE A 26 -16.13 20.41 -7.76
CA ILE A 26 -16.81 19.60 -8.78
C ILE A 26 -18.23 20.11 -9.03
N ALA A 27 -18.94 20.50 -8.00
CA ALA A 27 -20.31 21.03 -8.11
C ALA A 27 -20.33 22.30 -8.97
N ASP A 28 -19.41 23.22 -8.72
CA ASP A 28 -19.26 24.48 -9.46
C ASP A 28 -18.91 24.20 -10.93
N GLU A 29 -17.92 23.34 -11.21
CA GLU A 29 -17.50 23.00 -12.56
C GLU A 29 -18.60 22.33 -13.39
N LEU A 30 -19.44 21.53 -12.74
CA LEU A 30 -20.54 20.83 -13.39
C LEU A 30 -21.86 21.61 -13.40
N GLY A 31 -21.98 22.71 -12.64
CA GLY A 31 -23.24 23.43 -12.46
C GLY A 31 -24.31 22.62 -11.74
N ILE A 32 -23.91 21.79 -10.76
CA ILE A 32 -24.81 20.98 -9.92
C ILE A 32 -24.59 21.33 -8.45
N SER A 33 -25.48 20.85 -7.56
CA SER A 33 -25.29 21.10 -6.13
C SER A 33 -24.23 20.17 -5.52
N ARG A 34 -23.54 20.62 -4.47
CA ARG A 34 -22.65 19.79 -3.63
C ARG A 34 -23.33 18.51 -3.16
N ALA A 35 -24.61 18.62 -2.76
CA ALA A 35 -25.39 17.46 -2.34
C ALA A 35 -25.57 16.44 -3.48
N ALA A 36 -25.65 16.90 -4.74
CA ALA A 36 -25.71 16.01 -5.90
C ALA A 36 -24.40 15.24 -6.11
N VAL A 37 -23.24 15.88 -5.88
CA VAL A 37 -21.92 15.22 -5.94
C VAL A 37 -21.84 14.10 -4.89
N TYR A 38 -22.18 14.40 -3.63
CA TYR A 38 -22.18 13.38 -2.57
C TYR A 38 -23.17 12.25 -2.85
N ARG A 39 -24.33 12.57 -3.39
CA ARG A 39 -25.32 11.55 -3.78
C ARG A 39 -24.76 10.61 -4.84
N ILE A 40 -24.02 11.14 -5.84
CA ILE A 40 -23.38 10.31 -6.86
C ILE A 40 -22.27 9.47 -6.22
N GLU A 41 -21.43 10.05 -5.35
CA GLU A 41 -20.37 9.33 -4.64
C GLU A 41 -20.89 8.19 -3.73
N THR A 42 -22.14 8.28 -3.28
CA THR A 42 -22.79 7.27 -2.43
C THR A 42 -23.70 6.31 -3.21
N GLY A 43 -23.67 6.32 -4.53
CA GLY A 43 -24.39 5.37 -5.37
C GLY A 43 -25.71 5.89 -5.96
N GLY A 44 -25.89 7.22 -5.97
CA GLY A 44 -27.03 7.81 -6.68
C GLY A 44 -26.92 7.63 -8.19
N VAL A 45 -28.06 7.45 -8.85
CA VAL A 45 -28.13 7.35 -10.30
C VAL A 45 -27.58 8.61 -10.96
N VAL A 46 -26.71 8.42 -11.94
CA VAL A 46 -26.07 9.49 -12.72
C VAL A 46 -26.33 9.28 -14.22
N LYS A 47 -26.60 10.37 -14.93
CA LYS A 47 -26.76 10.34 -16.39
C LYS A 47 -25.40 10.19 -17.07
N ILE A 48 -25.37 9.57 -18.25
CA ILE A 48 -24.14 9.35 -19.02
C ILE A 48 -23.45 10.67 -19.35
N GLU A 49 -24.19 11.70 -19.72
CA GLU A 49 -23.66 13.03 -20.03
C GLU A 49 -22.97 13.67 -18.79
N THR A 50 -23.49 13.40 -17.61
CA THR A 50 -22.85 13.84 -16.35
C THR A 50 -21.58 13.02 -16.06
N LEU A 51 -21.56 11.71 -16.35
CA LEU A 51 -20.36 10.87 -16.25
C LEU A 51 -19.25 11.33 -17.19
N GLU A 52 -19.59 11.69 -18.43
CA GLU A 52 -18.62 12.25 -19.39
C GLU A 52 -17.99 13.53 -18.87
N ARG A 53 -18.79 14.46 -18.36
CA ARG A 53 -18.30 15.73 -17.77
C ARG A 53 -17.45 15.46 -16.53
N LEU A 54 -17.87 14.56 -15.65
CA LEU A 54 -17.10 14.12 -14.50
C LEU A 54 -15.76 13.49 -14.90
N ALA A 55 -15.76 12.62 -15.93
CA ALA A 55 -14.54 11.99 -16.43
C ALA A 55 -13.53 13.06 -16.91
N ASN A 56 -13.99 14.09 -17.62
CA ASN A 56 -13.17 15.21 -18.09
C ASN A 56 -12.60 16.01 -16.91
N VAL A 57 -13.42 16.41 -15.95
CA VAL A 57 -12.98 17.16 -14.75
C VAL A 57 -11.97 16.35 -13.93
N LEU A 58 -12.19 15.05 -13.82
CA LEU A 58 -11.34 14.13 -13.08
C LEU A 58 -10.12 13.65 -13.87
N ASN A 59 -9.99 14.04 -15.15
CA ASN A 59 -8.92 13.60 -16.07
C ASN A 59 -8.82 12.07 -16.13
N THR A 60 -9.95 11.43 -16.36
CA THR A 60 -10.08 9.98 -16.51
C THR A 60 -11.03 9.64 -17.66
N THR A 61 -11.39 8.39 -17.85
CA THR A 61 -12.34 7.95 -18.88
C THR A 61 -13.65 7.51 -18.25
N VAL A 62 -14.74 7.56 -19.03
CA VAL A 62 -16.03 6.99 -18.62
C VAL A 62 -15.88 5.49 -18.33
N ALA A 63 -15.10 4.76 -19.14
CA ALA A 63 -14.82 3.34 -18.92
C ALA A 63 -14.17 3.09 -17.54
N SER A 64 -13.19 3.91 -17.16
CA SER A 64 -12.56 3.83 -15.83
C SER A 64 -13.55 4.12 -14.70
N LEU A 65 -14.44 5.12 -14.86
CA LEU A 65 -15.48 5.40 -13.86
C LEU A 65 -16.50 4.26 -13.76
N LEU A 66 -16.89 3.67 -14.88
CA LEU A 66 -17.78 2.51 -14.92
C LEU A 66 -17.12 1.23 -14.40
N GLY A 67 -15.78 1.18 -14.35
CA GLY A 67 -15.02 -0.04 -14.05
C GLY A 67 -15.16 -1.08 -15.16
N ALA A 68 -15.32 -0.63 -16.39
CA ALA A 68 -15.38 -1.49 -17.56
C ALA A 68 -13.95 -1.76 -18.06
N GLY A 69 -13.44 -2.96 -17.77
CA GLY A 69 -12.08 -3.36 -18.09
C GLY A 69 -11.05 -2.93 -17.04
N VAL A 70 -10.13 -2.03 -17.38
CA VAL A 70 -9.03 -1.59 -16.52
C VAL A 70 -9.24 -0.16 -16.04
N GLU A 71 -9.13 0.03 -14.74
CA GLU A 71 -9.06 1.36 -14.11
C GLU A 71 -7.60 1.82 -14.07
N TYR A 72 -7.30 3.05 -14.51
CA TYR A 72 -5.93 3.60 -14.53
C TYR A 72 -5.79 4.76 -13.53
N TYR A 73 -4.69 4.76 -12.78
CA TYR A 73 -4.41 5.74 -11.74
C TYR A 73 -3.00 6.31 -11.90
N ALA A 74 -2.88 7.53 -12.42
CA ALA A 74 -1.62 8.26 -12.52
C ALA A 74 -1.24 8.96 -11.19
N ASN A 75 -2.19 9.07 -10.25
CA ASN A 75 -1.98 9.69 -8.95
C ASN A 75 -2.02 8.63 -7.83
N PRO A 76 -1.01 8.61 -6.92
CA PRO A 76 -0.92 7.62 -5.85
C PRO A 76 -2.08 7.71 -4.84
N ILE A 77 -2.58 8.92 -4.52
CA ILE A 77 -3.72 9.08 -3.61
C ILE A 77 -4.95 8.39 -4.17
N SER A 78 -5.25 8.60 -5.46
CA SER A 78 -6.37 7.91 -6.12
C SER A 78 -6.24 6.39 -6.05
N TYR A 79 -5.03 5.89 -6.31
CA TYR A 79 -4.77 4.45 -6.29
C TYR A 79 -4.89 3.86 -4.88
N PHE A 80 -4.25 4.48 -3.88
CA PHE A 80 -4.30 3.99 -2.50
C PHE A 80 -5.70 4.11 -1.89
N GLU A 81 -6.46 5.16 -2.24
CA GLU A 81 -7.86 5.26 -1.85
C GLU A 81 -8.72 4.17 -2.50
N ARG A 82 -8.50 3.89 -3.80
CA ARG A 82 -9.20 2.78 -4.47
C ARG A 82 -8.85 1.43 -3.85
N MET A 83 -7.58 1.21 -3.54
CA MET A 83 -7.16 0.01 -2.80
C MET A 83 -7.89 -0.10 -1.45
N ARG A 84 -7.95 1.00 -0.68
CA ARG A 84 -8.64 1.02 0.61
C ARG A 84 -10.11 0.62 0.48
N GLN A 85 -10.78 1.11 -0.56
CA GLN A 85 -12.19 0.79 -0.83
C GLN A 85 -12.37 -0.70 -1.14
N VAL A 86 -11.57 -1.25 -2.06
CA VAL A 86 -11.65 -2.66 -2.45
C VAL A 86 -11.25 -3.58 -1.29
N GLU A 87 -10.18 -3.24 -0.57
CA GLU A 87 -9.71 -3.98 0.60
C GLU A 87 -10.73 -3.98 1.73
N GLY A 88 -11.53 -2.89 1.86
CA GLY A 88 -12.65 -2.80 2.79
C GLY A 88 -13.74 -3.86 2.59
N GLU A 89 -13.84 -4.44 1.41
CA GLU A 89 -14.80 -5.50 1.06
C GLU A 89 -14.14 -6.87 0.89
N ALA A 90 -12.81 -6.92 0.85
CA ALA A 90 -12.09 -8.17 0.65
C ALA A 90 -12.12 -9.06 1.90
N ASP A 91 -12.21 -10.37 1.69
CA ASP A 91 -12.03 -11.40 2.71
C ASP A 91 -10.56 -11.81 2.80
N GLN A 92 -9.83 -11.69 1.69
CA GLN A 92 -8.40 -11.99 1.61
C GLN A 92 -7.69 -11.02 0.67
N VAL A 93 -6.46 -10.65 1.07
CA VAL A 93 -5.50 -9.94 0.23
C VAL A 93 -4.26 -10.80 0.04
N VAL A 94 -3.88 -11.04 -1.21
CA VAL A 94 -2.62 -11.68 -1.57
C VAL A 94 -1.73 -10.65 -2.23
N ALA A 95 -0.56 -10.37 -1.67
CA ALA A 95 0.24 -9.23 -2.07
C ALA A 95 1.74 -9.55 -2.23
N HIS A 96 2.35 -8.87 -3.21
CA HIS A 96 3.77 -8.60 -3.24
C HIS A 96 3.94 -7.08 -3.32
N PHE A 97 4.51 -6.48 -2.28
CA PHE A 97 4.73 -5.04 -2.18
C PHE A 97 6.14 -4.79 -1.63
N PRO A 98 7.13 -4.49 -2.49
CA PRO A 98 8.54 -4.39 -2.08
C PRO A 98 8.80 -3.16 -1.18
N PRO A 99 9.70 -3.24 -0.21
CA PRO A 99 10.30 -4.45 0.32
C PRO A 99 9.37 -5.21 1.27
N LEU A 100 8.37 -4.52 1.83
CA LEU A 100 7.39 -5.02 2.77
C LEU A 100 6.05 -4.31 2.60
N SER A 101 4.95 -5.06 2.65
CA SER A 101 3.60 -4.48 2.65
C SER A 101 3.39 -3.60 3.89
N TYR A 102 2.80 -2.43 3.71
CA TYR A 102 2.47 -1.51 4.80
C TYR A 102 1.60 -2.16 5.90
N LEU A 103 0.75 -3.10 5.54
CA LEU A 103 -0.09 -3.84 6.50
C LEU A 103 0.73 -4.65 7.52
N LEU A 104 1.97 -5.01 7.16
CA LEU A 104 2.88 -5.83 7.98
C LEU A 104 4.00 -5.02 8.63
N THR A 105 4.03 -3.70 8.48
CA THR A 105 5.06 -2.85 9.10
C THR A 105 4.78 -2.63 10.58
N SER A 106 5.80 -2.19 11.34
CA SER A 106 5.64 -1.78 12.73
C SER A 106 4.85 -0.47 12.87
N ASP A 107 4.44 -0.12 14.09
CA ASP A 107 3.76 1.15 14.36
C ASP A 107 4.72 2.36 14.31
N ALA A 108 6.03 2.13 14.26
CA ALA A 108 7.04 3.17 14.08
C ALA A 108 7.26 3.52 12.59
N PHE A 109 6.87 2.64 11.67
CA PHE A 109 7.15 2.78 10.24
C PHE A 109 6.59 4.06 9.60
N PRO A 110 5.35 4.52 9.91
CA PRO A 110 4.80 5.75 9.32
C PRO A 110 5.71 6.96 9.46
N LYS A 111 6.37 7.09 10.62
CA LYS A 111 7.34 8.18 10.88
C LYS A 111 8.55 8.11 9.95
N TYR A 112 9.10 6.92 9.74
CA TYR A 112 10.21 6.72 8.83
C TYR A 112 9.78 6.94 7.38
N LEU A 113 8.61 6.46 7.02
CA LEU A 113 8.04 6.64 5.69
C LEU A 113 7.85 8.13 5.36
N LYS A 114 7.21 8.92 6.25
CA LYS A 114 7.03 10.36 6.02
C LYS A 114 8.36 11.06 5.74
N ARG A 115 9.37 10.80 6.59
CA ARG A 115 10.71 11.37 6.41
C ARG A 115 11.32 10.98 5.07
N THR A 116 11.24 9.72 4.71
CA THR A 116 11.80 9.17 3.47
C THR A 116 11.14 9.77 2.23
N LEU A 117 9.82 9.92 2.25
CA LEU A 117 9.06 10.55 1.17
C LEU A 117 9.41 12.03 1.00
N LEU A 118 9.58 12.77 2.10
CA LEU A 118 10.02 14.17 2.06
C LEU A 118 11.46 14.30 1.53
N GLU A 119 12.36 13.42 1.91
CA GLU A 119 13.75 13.40 1.42
C GLU A 119 13.87 13.04 -0.06
N SER A 120 12.92 12.27 -0.60
CA SER A 120 12.90 11.85 -2.02
C SER A 120 12.31 12.91 -2.97
N LEU A 121 11.94 14.07 -2.45
CA LEU A 121 11.33 15.12 -3.27
C LEU A 121 12.34 15.70 -4.26
N PRO A 122 11.97 15.86 -5.54
CA PRO A 122 12.76 16.62 -6.50
C PRO A 122 12.95 18.08 -6.06
N PRO A 123 14.09 18.70 -6.35
CA PRO A 123 14.42 20.06 -5.89
C PRO A 123 13.43 21.15 -6.28
N HIS A 124 12.70 20.94 -7.38
CA HIS A 124 11.71 21.90 -7.91
C HIS A 124 10.32 21.79 -7.23
N ILE A 125 10.13 20.82 -6.35
CA ILE A 125 8.86 20.61 -5.65
C ILE A 125 8.90 21.30 -4.29
N SER A 126 7.90 22.15 -4.00
CA SER A 126 7.76 22.77 -2.69
C SER A 126 7.50 21.71 -1.61
N ALA A 127 8.35 21.68 -0.59
CA ALA A 127 8.19 20.78 0.54
C ALA A 127 6.82 20.92 1.23
N LYS A 128 6.32 22.18 1.35
CA LYS A 128 5.03 22.46 1.99
C LYS A 128 3.83 21.84 1.23
N SER A 129 3.83 21.93 -0.11
CA SER A 129 2.75 21.32 -0.92
C SER A 129 2.84 19.81 -0.92
N ALA A 130 4.05 19.25 -1.01
CA ALA A 130 4.27 17.83 -0.98
C ALA A 130 3.98 17.19 0.39
N GLU A 131 4.18 17.93 1.48
CA GLU A 131 3.89 17.42 2.83
C GLU A 131 2.42 17.09 3.01
N GLN A 132 1.51 17.93 2.52
CA GLN A 132 0.08 17.67 2.59
C GLN A 132 -0.32 16.42 1.79
N GLU A 133 0.25 16.24 0.59
CA GLU A 133 0.05 15.04 -0.23
C GLU A 133 0.55 13.78 0.49
N ILE A 134 1.76 13.86 1.08
CA ILE A 134 2.37 12.75 1.82
C ILE A 134 1.53 12.41 3.07
N ASP A 135 1.06 13.40 3.82
CA ASP A 135 0.20 13.18 4.99
C ASP A 135 -1.11 12.51 4.61
N THR A 136 -1.70 12.90 3.47
CA THR A 136 -2.90 12.23 2.94
C THR A 136 -2.63 10.76 2.59
N ILE A 137 -1.51 10.47 1.94
CA ILE A 137 -1.12 9.08 1.62
C ILE A 137 -0.94 8.26 2.89
N ILE A 138 -0.22 8.80 3.88
CA ILE A 138 0.03 8.10 5.14
C ILE A 138 -1.29 7.85 5.88
N SER A 139 -2.20 8.83 5.93
CA SER A 139 -3.52 8.67 6.53
C SER A 139 -4.31 7.52 5.90
N ILE A 140 -4.34 7.45 4.55
CA ILE A 140 -5.01 6.36 3.84
C ILE A 140 -4.38 5.00 4.18
N LEU A 141 -3.05 4.94 4.24
CA LEU A 141 -2.31 3.71 4.56
C LEU A 141 -2.56 3.26 6.01
N ASP A 142 -2.58 4.19 6.96
CA ASP A 142 -2.89 3.91 8.37
C ASP A 142 -4.34 3.45 8.55
N GLU A 143 -5.30 4.09 7.88
CA GLU A 143 -6.69 3.63 7.86
C GLU A 143 -6.83 2.20 7.35
N ARG A 144 -6.12 1.86 6.26
CA ARG A 144 -6.06 0.50 5.71
C ARG A 144 -5.53 -0.50 6.74
N LYS A 145 -4.38 -0.20 7.37
CA LYS A 145 -3.75 -1.05 8.39
C LYS A 145 -4.69 -1.28 9.57
N GLN A 146 -5.30 -0.22 10.11
CA GLN A 146 -6.25 -0.32 11.20
C GLN A 146 -7.51 -1.09 10.83
N ALA A 147 -8.06 -0.89 9.63
CA ALA A 147 -9.22 -1.61 9.14
C ALA A 147 -8.92 -3.11 8.99
N SER A 148 -7.76 -3.47 8.42
CA SER A 148 -7.28 -4.84 8.29
C SER A 148 -7.18 -5.54 9.65
N GLN A 149 -6.61 -4.88 10.65
CA GLN A 149 -6.48 -5.42 12.01
C GLN A 149 -7.84 -5.62 12.69
N ARG A 150 -8.76 -4.63 12.59
CA ARG A 150 -10.10 -4.72 13.18
C ARG A 150 -10.94 -5.83 12.57
N ARG A 151 -10.88 -6.00 11.26
CA ARG A 151 -11.65 -7.01 10.52
C ARG A 151 -10.99 -8.39 10.53
N ARG A 152 -9.75 -8.50 11.02
CA ARG A 152 -8.93 -9.72 10.91
C ARG A 152 -8.85 -10.21 9.47
N LEU A 153 -8.57 -9.28 8.55
CA LEU A 153 -8.42 -9.57 7.14
C LEU A 153 -7.37 -10.66 6.92
N SER A 154 -7.68 -11.63 6.08
CA SER A 154 -6.69 -12.64 5.68
C SER A 154 -5.66 -11.99 4.74
N VAL A 155 -4.40 -11.98 5.16
CA VAL A 155 -3.28 -11.39 4.40
C VAL A 155 -2.27 -12.47 4.09
N VAL A 156 -2.05 -12.72 2.80
CA VAL A 156 -0.94 -13.54 2.30
C VAL A 156 0.07 -12.61 1.63
N ASN A 157 1.28 -12.53 2.14
CA ASN A 157 2.28 -11.61 1.60
C ASN A 157 3.55 -12.33 1.16
N PHE A 158 4.02 -12.01 -0.05
CA PHE A 158 5.32 -12.46 -0.55
C PHE A 158 6.37 -11.40 -0.25
N VAL A 159 7.43 -11.82 0.41
CA VAL A 159 8.59 -10.98 0.74
C VAL A 159 9.81 -11.54 0.01
N ASN A 160 10.53 -10.68 -0.70
CA ASN A 160 11.75 -11.07 -1.39
C ASN A 160 12.96 -10.95 -0.46
N LEU A 161 13.73 -12.02 -0.32
CA LEU A 161 14.91 -12.05 0.54
C LEU A 161 15.98 -11.06 0.08
N LEU A 162 16.19 -10.93 -1.23
CA LEU A 162 17.19 -10.01 -1.80
C LEU A 162 16.80 -8.55 -1.55
N GLU A 163 15.50 -8.23 -1.57
CA GLU A 163 14.99 -6.89 -1.23
C GLU A 163 15.20 -6.58 0.27
N ILE A 164 15.03 -7.55 1.13
CA ILE A 164 15.32 -7.40 2.57
C ILE A 164 16.82 -7.18 2.82
N GLU A 165 17.69 -7.97 2.19
CA GLU A 165 19.15 -7.77 2.27
C GLU A 165 19.56 -6.37 1.80
N ARG A 166 19.03 -5.94 0.66
CA ARG A 166 19.25 -4.60 0.12
C ARG A 166 18.75 -3.52 1.07
N TRP A 167 17.56 -3.70 1.63
CA TRP A 167 16.98 -2.75 2.57
C TRP A 167 17.80 -2.61 3.86
N LEU A 168 18.33 -3.70 4.41
CA LEU A 168 19.26 -3.67 5.54
C LEU A 168 20.56 -2.96 5.19
N LYS A 169 21.08 -3.16 3.97
CA LYS A 169 22.32 -2.52 3.51
C LYS A 169 22.16 -1.03 3.27
N LEU A 170 21.07 -0.59 2.67
CA LEU A 170 20.81 0.81 2.31
C LEU A 170 20.14 1.58 3.46
N GLY A 171 19.33 0.92 4.29
CA GLY A 171 18.46 1.56 5.27
C GLY A 171 17.13 2.05 4.68
N ILE A 172 16.29 2.63 5.51
CA ILE A 172 15.06 3.32 5.07
C ILE A 172 15.43 4.73 4.64
N VAL A 173 15.71 4.93 3.36
CA VAL A 173 16.27 6.16 2.81
C VAL A 173 15.41 6.77 1.72
N GLY A 174 15.38 8.11 1.65
CA GLY A 174 14.77 8.87 0.55
C GLY A 174 15.79 9.49 -0.39
N ARG A 175 17.09 9.45 -0.03
CA ARG A 175 18.22 9.92 -0.82
C ARG A 175 19.48 9.15 -0.44
N PHE A 176 20.51 9.19 -1.27
CA PHE A 176 21.76 8.42 -1.03
C PHE A 176 22.90 9.23 -0.45
N ASP A 177 22.81 10.55 -0.42
CA ASP A 177 23.84 11.49 0.07
C ASP A 177 23.75 11.76 1.58
N LEU A 178 23.42 10.73 2.36
CA LEU A 178 23.35 10.80 3.83
C LEU A 178 24.73 10.67 4.46
N SER A 179 24.93 11.35 5.60
CA SER A 179 26.13 11.15 6.43
C SER A 179 26.18 9.72 6.99
N GLY A 180 27.38 9.27 7.39
CA GLY A 180 27.55 7.94 7.96
C GLY A 180 26.69 7.69 9.22
N THR A 181 26.50 8.73 10.05
CA THR A 181 25.66 8.66 11.26
C THR A 181 24.19 8.50 10.88
N GLU A 182 23.68 9.34 9.96
CA GLU A 182 22.29 9.24 9.48
C GLU A 182 22.03 7.89 8.83
N LEU A 183 22.93 7.44 7.97
CA LEU A 183 22.81 6.12 7.33
C LEU A 183 22.75 4.98 8.36
N GLY A 184 23.56 5.09 9.44
CA GLY A 184 23.52 4.16 10.55
C GLY A 184 22.14 4.10 11.23
N GLU A 185 21.48 5.25 11.44
CA GLU A 185 20.14 5.32 11.99
C GLU A 185 19.09 4.70 11.04
N ARG A 186 19.24 4.94 9.72
CA ARG A 186 18.32 4.37 8.72
C ARG A 186 18.43 2.85 8.63
N ARG A 187 19.64 2.32 8.75
CA ARG A 187 19.89 0.87 8.80
C ARG A 187 19.30 0.25 10.07
N LYS A 188 19.42 0.92 11.21
CA LYS A 188 18.77 0.47 12.45
C LYS A 188 17.26 0.43 12.32
N ALA A 189 16.65 1.43 11.68
CA ALA A 189 15.22 1.44 11.41
C ALA A 189 14.80 0.27 10.50
N ALA A 190 15.54 0.00 9.43
CA ALA A 190 15.29 -1.16 8.57
C ALA A 190 15.42 -2.48 9.34
N ARG A 191 16.42 -2.60 10.22
CA ARG A 191 16.59 -3.77 11.08
C ARG A 191 15.36 -3.99 11.99
N LEU A 192 14.84 -2.94 12.60
CA LEU A 192 13.66 -3.02 13.46
C LEU A 192 12.43 -3.53 12.70
N GLU A 193 12.24 -3.11 11.46
CA GLU A 193 11.16 -3.62 10.61
C GLU A 193 11.35 -5.11 10.25
N VAL A 194 12.58 -5.55 10.00
CA VAL A 194 12.86 -6.97 9.73
C VAL A 194 12.70 -7.81 11.01
N GLU A 195 13.10 -7.32 12.18
CA GLU A 195 12.84 -7.96 13.49
C GLU A 195 11.33 -8.08 13.76
N HIS A 196 10.56 -7.04 13.40
CA HIS A 196 9.10 -7.09 13.47
C HIS A 196 8.51 -8.14 12.53
N LEU A 197 8.99 -8.20 11.28
CA LEU A 197 8.59 -9.24 10.32
C LEU A 197 8.85 -10.65 10.85
N ILE A 198 10.03 -10.89 11.43
CA ILE A 198 10.36 -12.18 12.06
C ILE A 198 9.38 -12.49 13.19
N THR A 199 9.06 -11.51 14.04
CA THR A 199 8.08 -11.68 15.11
C THR A 199 6.71 -12.08 14.57
N LEU A 200 6.27 -11.50 13.45
CA LEU A 200 5.01 -11.88 12.80
C LEU A 200 5.07 -13.32 12.25
N ILE A 201 6.20 -13.73 11.66
CA ILE A 201 6.37 -15.09 11.17
C ILE A 201 6.38 -16.12 12.31
N GLU A 202 7.07 -15.83 13.41
CA GLU A 202 7.21 -16.74 14.55
C GLU A 202 5.94 -16.83 15.41
N SER A 203 5.19 -15.72 15.54
CA SER A 203 3.97 -15.68 16.32
C SER A 203 2.73 -16.23 15.59
N GLU A 204 2.83 -16.36 14.27
CA GLU A 204 1.76 -16.87 13.39
C GLU A 204 0.38 -16.29 13.73
N PRO A 205 0.21 -14.96 13.75
CA PRO A 205 -1.06 -14.38 14.11
C PRO A 205 -2.15 -14.81 13.13
N MET A 206 -3.34 -15.07 13.64
CA MET A 206 -4.46 -15.55 12.83
C MET A 206 -4.72 -14.61 11.63
N GLY A 207 -4.79 -15.18 10.44
CA GLY A 207 -5.05 -14.46 9.19
C GLY A 207 -3.82 -13.87 8.52
N ILE A 208 -2.62 -13.95 9.10
CA ILE A 208 -1.39 -13.46 8.46
C ILE A 208 -0.53 -14.64 8.02
N GLN A 209 -0.21 -14.69 6.73
CA GLN A 209 0.68 -15.69 6.14
C GLN A 209 1.78 -14.98 5.35
N ILE A 210 3.02 -15.35 5.60
CA ILE A 210 4.19 -14.75 4.95
C ILE A 210 4.98 -15.82 4.25
N GLY A 211 5.19 -15.63 2.94
CA GLY A 211 6.03 -16.45 2.10
C GLY A 211 7.31 -15.71 1.72
N LEU A 212 8.46 -16.20 2.17
CA LEU A 212 9.77 -15.65 1.81
C LEU A 212 10.27 -16.29 0.52
N ILE A 213 10.62 -15.45 -0.46
CA ILE A 213 11.09 -15.86 -1.79
C ILE A 213 12.57 -15.49 -1.94
N GLU A 214 13.38 -16.48 -2.33
CA GLU A 214 14.81 -16.31 -2.56
C GLU A 214 15.15 -15.90 -4.00
N GLU A 215 14.22 -16.14 -4.93
CA GLU A 215 14.36 -15.81 -6.34
C GLU A 215 13.94 -14.35 -6.63
N VAL A 216 14.30 -13.87 -7.83
CA VAL A 216 13.85 -12.54 -8.30
C VAL A 216 12.33 -12.51 -8.46
N LEU A 217 11.70 -11.49 -7.90
CA LEU A 217 10.29 -11.16 -8.06
C LEU A 217 10.10 -9.98 -9.01
N PRO A 218 8.87 -9.75 -9.54
CA PRO A 218 8.57 -8.55 -10.29
C PRO A 218 8.90 -7.27 -9.51
N ASN A 219 9.48 -6.28 -10.16
CA ASN A 219 9.77 -4.99 -9.53
C ASN A 219 8.51 -4.16 -9.26
N THR A 220 7.40 -4.47 -9.93
CA THR A 220 6.10 -3.84 -9.71
C THR A 220 5.35 -4.54 -8.59
N ALA A 221 4.80 -3.75 -7.66
CA ALA A 221 3.88 -4.27 -6.68
C ALA A 221 2.62 -4.83 -7.36
N PHE A 222 2.10 -5.94 -6.84
CA PHE A 222 0.79 -6.44 -7.23
C PHE A 222 0.00 -6.90 -6.00
N GLN A 223 -1.31 -6.88 -6.12
CA GLN A 223 -2.23 -7.32 -5.07
C GLN A 223 -3.48 -7.94 -5.69
N LEU A 224 -3.88 -9.08 -5.16
CA LEU A 224 -5.18 -9.69 -5.43
C LEU A 224 -6.07 -9.47 -4.21
N PHE A 225 -7.21 -8.86 -4.42
CA PHE A 225 -8.23 -8.62 -3.40
C PHE A 225 -9.41 -9.56 -3.69
N ARG A 226 -9.58 -10.58 -2.86
CA ARG A 226 -10.67 -11.54 -3.00
C ARG A 226 -11.86 -11.09 -2.17
N THR A 227 -12.94 -10.74 -2.83
CA THR A 227 -14.23 -10.42 -2.21
C THR A 227 -15.19 -11.59 -2.38
N ALA A 228 -16.37 -11.53 -1.78
CA ALA A 228 -17.40 -12.58 -1.91
C ALA A 228 -17.84 -12.81 -3.37
N ASP A 229 -17.83 -11.77 -4.21
CA ASP A 229 -18.40 -11.83 -5.56
C ASP A 229 -17.32 -11.94 -6.66
N LYS A 230 -16.11 -11.39 -6.45
CA LYS A 230 -15.07 -11.31 -7.47
C LYS A 230 -13.68 -11.08 -6.88
N THR A 231 -12.66 -11.24 -7.71
CA THR A 231 -11.29 -10.90 -7.37
C THR A 231 -10.86 -9.66 -8.17
N TYR A 232 -10.25 -8.70 -7.49
CA TYR A 232 -9.58 -7.58 -8.14
C TYR A 232 -8.08 -7.81 -8.16
N LEU A 233 -7.45 -7.38 -9.26
CA LEU A 233 -6.01 -7.29 -9.39
C LEU A 233 -5.61 -5.82 -9.41
N GLY A 234 -4.75 -5.41 -8.48
CA GLY A 234 -4.04 -4.15 -8.53
C GLY A 234 -2.57 -4.36 -8.91
N VAL A 235 -2.07 -3.59 -9.88
CA VAL A 235 -0.64 -3.56 -10.25
C VAL A 235 -0.17 -2.12 -10.20
N SER A 236 0.97 -1.86 -9.53
CA SER A 236 1.39 -0.50 -9.26
C SER A 236 2.90 -0.30 -9.35
N PRO A 237 3.36 0.77 -10.00
CA PRO A 237 4.75 1.23 -9.91
C PRO A 237 5.00 2.03 -8.62
N PHE A 238 3.95 2.42 -7.89
CA PHE A 238 4.10 3.15 -6.64
C PHE A 238 4.62 2.23 -5.55
N ARG A 239 5.70 2.65 -4.89
CA ARG A 239 6.35 1.89 -3.82
C ARG A 239 6.76 2.82 -2.68
N LEU A 240 6.66 2.31 -1.47
CA LEU A 240 6.89 3.07 -0.25
C LEU A 240 8.30 2.88 0.32
N GLY A 241 9.11 2.05 -0.33
CA GLY A 241 10.46 1.72 0.12
C GLY A 241 11.23 0.96 -0.97
N GLY A 242 12.23 0.21 -0.56
CA GLY A 242 13.21 -0.44 -1.43
C GLY A 242 14.45 0.43 -1.53
N ASP A 243 14.95 0.70 -2.76
CA ASP A 243 16.08 1.60 -2.94
C ASP A 243 15.68 3.05 -2.60
N LEU A 244 14.70 3.57 -3.34
CA LEU A 244 14.04 4.85 -3.06
C LEU A 244 12.53 4.69 -3.25
N PRO A 245 11.70 5.42 -2.48
CA PRO A 245 10.27 5.40 -2.69
C PRO A 245 9.90 6.04 -4.03
N ASN A 246 8.81 5.57 -4.62
CA ASN A 246 8.21 6.16 -5.81
C ASN A 246 6.71 6.34 -5.62
N ILE A 247 6.30 7.57 -5.37
CA ILE A 247 4.88 7.94 -5.28
C ILE A 247 4.49 8.95 -6.36
N ARG A 248 5.34 9.20 -7.37
CA ARG A 248 5.13 10.30 -8.32
C ARG A 248 5.16 9.87 -9.79
N SER A 249 5.87 8.80 -10.11
CA SER A 249 6.09 8.43 -11.49
C SER A 249 5.48 7.08 -11.83
N GLY A 250 4.59 7.07 -12.81
CA GLY A 250 3.99 5.87 -13.35
C GLY A 250 2.47 5.87 -13.29
N VAL A 251 1.89 4.78 -13.77
CA VAL A 251 0.45 4.56 -13.79
C VAL A 251 0.16 3.23 -13.13
N ALA A 252 -0.63 3.26 -12.07
CA ALA A 252 -1.18 2.05 -11.47
C ALA A 252 -2.45 1.62 -12.19
N MET A 253 -2.75 0.33 -12.13
CA MET A 253 -3.92 -0.27 -12.75
C MET A 253 -4.69 -1.09 -11.73
N MET A 254 -6.01 -1.12 -11.88
CA MET A 254 -6.89 -2.03 -11.16
C MET A 254 -7.92 -2.63 -12.13
N THR A 255 -8.12 -3.94 -12.05
CA THR A 255 -9.08 -4.65 -12.90
C THR A 255 -9.71 -5.81 -12.15
N ALA A 256 -10.92 -6.20 -12.56
CA ALA A 256 -11.56 -7.44 -12.18
C ALA A 256 -11.78 -8.37 -13.40
N ASP A 257 -11.10 -8.10 -14.51
CA ASP A 257 -11.19 -8.94 -15.70
C ASP A 257 -10.61 -10.33 -15.42
N ILE A 258 -11.29 -11.34 -15.92
CA ILE A 258 -11.00 -12.75 -15.61
C ILE A 258 -9.60 -13.17 -16.04
N GLU A 259 -9.16 -12.73 -17.22
CA GLU A 259 -7.88 -13.19 -17.79
C GLU A 259 -6.67 -12.69 -16.97
N PRO A 260 -6.47 -11.38 -16.72
CA PRO A 260 -5.34 -10.92 -15.92
C PRO A 260 -5.41 -11.42 -14.46
N VAL A 261 -6.59 -11.51 -13.87
CA VAL A 261 -6.77 -12.08 -12.51
C VAL A 261 -6.28 -13.52 -12.49
N ARG A 262 -6.73 -14.37 -13.41
CA ARG A 262 -6.31 -15.78 -13.48
C ARG A 262 -4.80 -15.94 -13.67
N LEU A 263 -4.17 -15.11 -14.50
CA LEU A 263 -2.72 -15.15 -14.71
C LEU A 263 -1.95 -14.85 -13.42
N TYR A 264 -2.40 -13.85 -12.66
CA TYR A 264 -1.79 -13.51 -11.36
C TYR A 264 -2.12 -14.53 -10.27
N GLU A 265 -3.28 -15.16 -10.28
CA GLU A 265 -3.59 -16.29 -9.38
C GLU A 265 -2.64 -17.47 -9.62
N THR A 266 -2.38 -17.81 -10.90
CA THR A 266 -1.40 -18.83 -11.26
C THR A 266 0.01 -18.45 -10.79
N LEU A 267 0.41 -17.18 -10.95
CA LEU A 267 1.68 -16.67 -10.44
C LEU A 267 1.77 -16.84 -8.92
N VAL A 268 0.75 -16.42 -8.19
CA VAL A 268 0.66 -16.50 -6.73
C VAL A 268 0.75 -17.93 -6.24
N GLU A 269 0.05 -18.89 -6.86
CA GLU A 269 0.14 -20.30 -6.52
C GLU A 269 1.55 -20.86 -6.73
N ASN A 270 2.20 -20.45 -7.82
CA ASN A 270 3.58 -20.84 -8.10
C ASN A 270 4.56 -20.26 -7.07
N LEU A 271 4.39 -19.00 -6.69
CA LEU A 271 5.19 -18.35 -5.65
C LEU A 271 4.98 -19.04 -4.30
N TRP A 272 3.72 -19.34 -3.93
CA TRP A 272 3.40 -19.96 -2.65
C TRP A 272 4.00 -21.37 -2.51
N ARG A 273 4.03 -22.16 -3.59
CA ARG A 273 4.66 -23.49 -3.60
C ARG A 273 6.17 -23.43 -3.35
N ARG A 274 6.85 -22.38 -3.81
CA ARG A 274 8.31 -22.20 -3.70
C ARG A 274 8.72 -21.40 -2.46
N ALA A 275 7.79 -20.70 -1.82
CA ALA A 275 8.08 -19.83 -0.68
C ALA A 275 8.53 -20.63 0.54
N ARG A 276 9.57 -20.14 1.24
CA ARG A 276 9.90 -20.55 2.60
C ARG A 276 8.88 -19.93 3.56
N LYS A 277 8.43 -20.70 4.55
CA LYS A 277 7.36 -20.32 5.47
C LYS A 277 7.70 -20.67 6.91
N GLY A 278 7.01 -20.05 7.87
CA GLY A 278 7.14 -20.37 9.28
C GLY A 278 8.60 -20.35 9.76
N ARG A 279 9.00 -21.35 10.53
CA ARG A 279 10.34 -21.41 11.13
C ARG A 279 11.49 -21.33 10.12
N GLU A 280 11.33 -21.90 8.93
CA GLU A 280 12.35 -21.86 7.88
C GLU A 280 12.58 -20.43 7.41
N ALA A 281 11.50 -19.68 7.14
CA ALA A 281 11.59 -18.27 6.76
C ALA A 281 12.21 -17.41 7.87
N ALA A 282 11.80 -17.61 9.13
CA ALA A 282 12.37 -16.91 10.28
C ALA A 282 13.88 -17.17 10.41
N THR A 283 14.33 -18.41 10.26
CA THR A 283 15.75 -18.77 10.33
C THR A 283 16.58 -18.09 9.25
N LEU A 284 16.06 -18.02 8.01
CA LEU A 284 16.73 -17.30 6.93
C LEU A 284 16.86 -15.80 7.23
N LEU A 285 15.79 -15.17 7.72
CA LEU A 285 15.81 -13.75 8.08
C LEU A 285 16.76 -13.46 9.25
N HIS A 286 16.83 -14.32 10.27
CA HIS A 286 17.84 -14.22 11.33
C HIS A 286 19.26 -14.26 10.75
N THR A 287 19.52 -15.21 9.85
CA THR A 287 20.84 -15.32 9.18
C THR A 287 21.22 -14.03 8.42
N VAL A 288 20.24 -13.43 7.74
CA VAL A 288 20.44 -12.15 7.02
C VAL A 288 20.68 -11.00 7.99
N LEU A 289 19.96 -10.92 9.10
CA LEU A 289 20.19 -9.93 10.16
C LEU A 289 21.59 -10.02 10.76
N ASP A 290 22.05 -11.23 11.06
CA ASP A 290 23.39 -11.46 11.63
C ASP A 290 24.50 -11.04 10.65
N ARG A 291 24.34 -11.36 9.37
CA ARG A 291 25.28 -10.96 8.30
C ARG A 291 25.29 -9.45 8.05
N SER A 292 24.22 -8.74 8.37
CA SER A 292 24.12 -7.28 8.11
C SER A 292 25.10 -6.45 8.91
N GLY A 293 25.68 -6.98 10.00
CA GLY A 293 26.59 -6.26 10.91
C GLY A 293 25.95 -5.09 11.67
N ILE A 294 24.64 -4.91 11.56
CA ILE A 294 23.91 -3.86 12.27
C ILE A 294 23.63 -4.33 13.70
N ALA A 295 24.11 -3.57 14.70
CA ALA A 295 23.91 -3.94 16.10
C ALA A 295 22.41 -4.02 16.48
N ALA A 296 22.03 -5.06 17.23
CA ALA A 296 20.69 -5.20 17.76
C ALA A 296 20.36 -4.02 18.69
N THR A 297 19.14 -3.51 18.55
CA THR A 297 18.67 -2.45 19.46
C THR A 297 18.33 -3.10 20.82
N ALA A 298 18.91 -2.61 21.93
CA ALA A 298 18.62 -3.12 23.26
C ALA A 298 17.10 -3.03 23.52
N ARG A 299 16.45 -4.17 23.70
CA ARG A 299 15.03 -4.23 24.11
C ARG A 299 14.91 -3.54 25.46
N SER A 300 14.19 -2.42 25.53
CA SER A 300 13.76 -1.81 26.78
C SER A 300 12.79 -2.76 27.48
N THR A 301 13.32 -3.69 28.27
CA THR A 301 12.53 -4.49 29.22
C THR A 301 12.07 -3.56 30.33
N LYS A 302 10.91 -2.91 30.17
CA LYS A 302 10.16 -2.40 31.30
C LYS A 302 9.69 -3.59 32.16
N ARG A 303 10.55 -4.04 33.07
CA ARG A 303 10.14 -4.83 34.23
C ARG A 303 9.08 -4.02 35.00
N ARG A 304 7.82 -4.45 34.92
CA ARG A 304 6.83 -4.09 35.90
C ARG A 304 7.32 -4.68 37.24
N SER A 305 7.95 -3.85 38.06
CA SER A 305 8.11 -4.17 39.49
C SER A 305 6.72 -4.13 40.11
N SER A 306 6.16 -5.31 40.33
CA SER A 306 5.09 -5.50 41.29
C SER A 306 5.65 -5.13 42.67
N ARG A 307 5.30 -3.97 43.19
CA ARG A 307 5.39 -3.70 44.64
C ARG A 307 4.11 -4.25 45.25
N THR A 308 4.27 -5.39 45.93
CA THR A 308 3.45 -5.82 47.04
C THR A 308 3.81 -4.95 48.26
N ALA A 309 2.86 -4.30 48.82
CA ALA A 309 2.68 -4.01 50.23
C ALA A 309 1.20 -3.64 50.47
#